data_2a9c32323de8920676d988fa02e54e58
#
_entry.id   2a9c32323de8920676d988fa02e54e58
#
_cell.length_a   1.000
_cell.length_b   1.000
_cell.length_c   1.000
_cell.angle_alpha   90.00
_cell.angle_beta   90.00
_cell.angle_gamma   90.00
#
_symmetry.space_group_name_H-M   'P 1'
#
loop_
_entity.id
_entity.type
_entity.pdbx_description
1 polymer ?
#
loop_
_entity_poly.entity_id
_entity_poly.type
_entity_poly.pdbx_seq_one_letter_code
_entity_poly.pdbx_strand_id
1 'polypeptide(L)'
;MVNPNADLAAALRERLAVISDENSRRDPEKHLARLRDVSERIDNLAAELPKPIDPQLAHFLQRKSYDKALEFLEAAANEMRA
;
A
#
# COMPACT_ATOMS: atom_id res chain seq x y z
N MET A 1 9.05 -12.21 12.60
CA MET A 1 7.92 -11.46 13.16
C MET A 1 7.31 -10.59 12.09
N VAL A 2 6.01 -10.69 11.90
CA VAL A 2 5.30 -9.93 10.89
C VAL A 2 5.13 -8.48 11.35
N ASN A 3 5.60 -7.53 10.52
CA ASN A 3 5.43 -6.12 10.79
C ASN A 3 4.28 -5.60 9.93
N PRO A 4 3.11 -5.26 10.51
CA PRO A 4 1.96 -4.82 9.72
C PRO A 4 2.25 -3.60 8.84
N ASN A 5 3.08 -2.68 9.33
CA ASN A 5 3.44 -1.50 8.53
C ASN A 5 4.32 -1.89 7.33
N ALA A 6 5.24 -2.81 7.51
CA ALA A 6 6.09 -3.29 6.43
C ALA A 6 5.26 -4.05 5.38
N ASP A 7 4.31 -4.86 5.81
CA ASP A 7 3.42 -5.59 4.91
C ASP A 7 2.57 -4.64 4.09
N LEU A 8 2.02 -3.62 4.74
CA LEU A 8 1.23 -2.59 4.04
C LEU A 8 2.09 -1.83 3.03
N ALA A 9 3.30 -1.44 3.42
CA ALA A 9 4.22 -0.76 2.50
C ALA A 9 4.55 -1.63 1.29
N ALA A 10 4.78 -2.93 1.51
CA ALA A 10 5.05 -3.86 0.41
C ALA A 10 3.88 -3.96 -0.56
N ALA A 11 2.64 -4.01 -0.04
CA ALA A 11 1.44 -4.05 -0.88
C ALA A 11 1.27 -2.75 -1.67
N LEU A 12 1.57 -1.61 -1.06
CA LEU A 12 1.52 -0.31 -1.74
C LEU A 12 2.55 -0.22 -2.86
N ARG A 13 3.76 -0.73 -2.64
CA ARG A 13 4.80 -0.80 -3.68
C ARG A 13 4.37 -1.71 -4.82
N GLU A 14 3.75 -2.83 -4.50
CA GLU A 14 3.25 -3.76 -5.51
C GLU A 14 2.19 -3.08 -6.39
N ARG A 15 1.31 -2.29 -5.80
CA ARG A 15 0.31 -1.53 -6.55
C ARG A 15 0.98 -0.58 -7.55
N LEU A 16 2.00 0.14 -7.12
CA LEU A 16 2.76 1.02 -8.01
C LEU A 16 3.41 0.24 -9.15
N ALA A 17 3.98 -0.92 -8.85
CA ALA A 17 4.60 -1.77 -9.87
C ALA A 17 3.58 -2.25 -10.89
N VAL A 18 2.37 -2.61 -10.46
CA VAL A 18 1.30 -3.04 -11.37
C VAL A 18 0.88 -1.88 -12.29
N ILE A 19 0.72 -0.70 -11.72
CA ILE A 19 0.32 0.49 -12.50
C ILE A 19 1.39 0.85 -13.54
N SER A 20 2.65 0.68 -13.20
CA SER A 20 3.78 1.01 -14.07
C SER A 20 4.13 -0.08 -15.07
N ASP A 21 3.51 -1.24 -14.97
CA ASP A 21 3.80 -2.39 -15.84
C ASP A 21 3.06 -2.26 -17.17
N GLU A 22 3.76 -1.83 -18.20
CA GLU A 22 3.19 -1.64 -19.53
C GLU A 22 2.70 -2.95 -20.14
N ASN A 23 3.39 -4.05 -19.88
CA ASN A 23 2.97 -5.36 -20.37
C ASN A 23 1.64 -5.79 -19.77
N SER A 24 1.43 -5.49 -18.49
CA SER A 24 0.16 -5.77 -17.82
C SER A 24 -0.99 -4.99 -18.46
N ARG A 25 -0.73 -3.76 -18.88
CA ARG A 25 -1.76 -2.90 -19.51
C ARG A 25 -2.20 -3.39 -20.86
N ARG A 26 -1.42 -4.23 -21.53
CA ARG A 26 -1.80 -4.81 -22.84
C ARG A 26 -2.97 -5.76 -22.73
N ASP A 27 -3.21 -6.30 -21.54
CA ASP A 27 -4.39 -7.12 -21.26
C ASP A 27 -5.22 -6.42 -20.20
N PRO A 28 -6.20 -5.57 -20.59
CA PRO A 28 -6.96 -4.77 -19.64
C PRO A 28 -7.69 -5.59 -18.57
N GLU A 29 -8.21 -6.76 -18.93
CA GLU A 29 -8.94 -7.60 -17.98
C GLU A 29 -8.02 -8.12 -16.87
N LYS A 30 -6.86 -8.63 -17.26
CA LYS A 30 -5.87 -9.10 -16.28
C LYS A 30 -5.31 -7.96 -15.45
N HIS A 31 -5.09 -6.81 -16.07
CA HIS A 31 -4.59 -5.64 -15.37
C HIS A 31 -5.58 -5.19 -14.28
N LEU A 32 -6.86 -5.12 -14.60
CA LEU A 32 -7.89 -4.78 -13.64
C LEU A 32 -7.98 -5.79 -12.51
N ALA A 33 -7.87 -7.09 -12.82
CA ALA A 33 -7.89 -8.13 -11.80
C ALA A 33 -6.71 -7.99 -10.84
N ARG A 34 -5.51 -7.73 -11.37
CA ARG A 34 -4.32 -7.51 -10.52
C ARG A 34 -4.48 -6.28 -9.62
N LEU A 35 -5.00 -5.17 -10.17
CA LEU A 35 -5.25 -3.96 -9.39
C LEU A 35 -6.28 -4.22 -8.29
N ARG A 36 -7.35 -4.96 -8.61
CA ARG A 36 -8.37 -5.31 -7.63
C ARG A 36 -7.78 -6.13 -6.49
N ASP A 37 -7.01 -7.16 -6.83
CA ASP A 37 -6.42 -8.05 -5.84
C ASP A 37 -5.48 -7.31 -4.90
N VAL A 38 -4.60 -6.46 -5.44
CA VAL A 38 -3.66 -5.71 -4.61
C VAL A 38 -4.39 -4.65 -3.79
N SER A 39 -5.44 -4.04 -4.32
CA SER A 39 -6.24 -3.06 -3.59
C SER A 39 -6.98 -3.70 -2.42
N GLU A 40 -7.55 -4.88 -2.63
CA GLU A 40 -8.19 -5.64 -1.55
C GLU A 40 -7.19 -6.00 -0.45
N ARG A 41 -5.98 -6.40 -0.86
CA ARG A 41 -4.94 -6.72 0.10
C ARG A 41 -4.52 -5.49 0.91
N ILE A 42 -4.43 -4.32 0.27
CA ILE A 42 -4.15 -3.06 0.97
C ILE A 42 -5.24 -2.76 1.99
N ASP A 43 -6.51 -2.89 1.60
CA ASP A 43 -7.63 -2.63 2.50
C ASP A 43 -7.61 -3.59 3.69
N ASN A 44 -7.35 -4.87 3.46
CA ASN A 44 -7.27 -5.87 4.52
C ASN A 44 -6.12 -5.59 5.48
N LEU A 45 -4.95 -5.27 4.95
CA LEU A 45 -3.78 -4.96 5.76
C LEU A 45 -3.99 -3.67 6.57
N ALA A 46 -4.63 -2.67 5.98
CA ALA A 46 -4.96 -1.44 6.68
C ALA A 46 -5.92 -1.70 7.85
N ALA A 47 -6.90 -2.58 7.64
CA ALA A 47 -7.85 -2.94 8.69
C ALA A 47 -7.19 -3.71 9.84
N GLU A 48 -6.10 -4.42 9.56
CA GLU A 48 -5.36 -5.20 10.55
C GLU A 48 -4.30 -4.40 11.30
N LEU A 49 -4.05 -3.14 10.93
CA LEU A 49 -3.06 -2.32 11.62
C LEU A 49 -3.39 -2.17 13.10
N PRO A 50 -2.37 -2.24 13.99
CA PRO A 50 -2.60 -2.02 15.41
C PRO A 50 -3.13 -0.62 15.67
N LYS A 51 -4.08 -0.52 16.58
CA LYS A 51 -4.65 0.78 16.97
C LYS A 51 -3.99 1.27 18.25
N PRO A 52 -3.86 2.60 18.42
CA PRO A 52 -4.33 3.62 17.49
C PRO A 52 -3.44 3.73 16.25
N ILE A 53 -4.05 3.98 15.10
CA ILE A 53 -3.34 4.24 13.86
C ILE A 53 -2.94 5.72 13.85
N ASP A 54 -1.74 6.02 13.33
CA ASP A 54 -1.31 7.41 13.17
C ASP A 54 -2.38 8.17 12.37
N PRO A 55 -2.85 9.33 12.89
CA PRO A 55 -3.92 10.07 12.22
C PRO A 55 -3.60 10.45 10.78
N GLN A 56 -2.35 10.77 10.49
CA GLN A 56 -1.93 11.12 9.14
C GLN A 56 -2.00 9.93 8.19
N LEU A 57 -1.53 8.78 8.65
CA LEU A 57 -1.62 7.54 7.86
C LEU A 57 -3.08 7.15 7.63
N ALA A 58 -3.90 7.22 8.68
CA ALA A 58 -5.33 6.91 8.57
C ALA A 58 -6.01 7.83 7.56
N HIS A 59 -5.66 9.11 7.55
CA HIS A 59 -6.18 10.08 6.59
C HIS A 59 -5.83 9.71 5.15
N PHE A 60 -4.57 9.37 4.90
CA PHE A 60 -4.13 8.97 3.56
C PHE A 60 -4.84 7.70 3.08
N LEU A 61 -4.99 6.71 3.96
CA LEU A 61 -5.67 5.46 3.62
C LEU A 61 -7.15 5.68 3.36
N GLN A 62 -7.80 6.51 4.18
CA GLN A 62 -9.22 6.83 4.03
C GLN A 62 -9.50 7.52 2.70
N ARG A 63 -8.60 8.40 2.29
CA ARG A 63 -8.72 9.13 1.03
C ARG A 63 -8.19 8.36 -0.17
N LYS A 64 -7.68 7.16 0.06
CA LYS A 64 -7.04 6.33 -0.97
C LYS A 64 -5.84 7.03 -1.63
N SER A 65 -5.16 7.87 -0.85
CA SER A 65 -3.92 8.52 -1.27
C SER A 65 -2.75 7.57 -1.04
N TYR A 66 -2.69 6.52 -1.83
CA TYR A 66 -1.76 5.41 -1.62
C TYR A 66 -0.30 5.83 -1.74
N ASP A 67 0.01 6.75 -2.66
CA ASP A 67 1.37 7.25 -2.82
C ASP A 67 1.85 7.97 -1.56
N LYS A 68 0.98 8.79 -0.97
CA LYS A 68 1.30 9.52 0.25
C LYS A 68 1.40 8.58 1.46
N ALA A 69 0.53 7.56 1.50
CA ALA A 69 0.60 6.55 2.55
C ALA A 69 1.93 5.80 2.48
N LEU A 70 2.39 5.43 1.29
CA LEU A 70 3.66 4.76 1.10
C LEU A 70 4.83 5.65 1.52
N GLU A 71 4.83 6.90 1.10
CA GLU A 71 5.86 7.88 1.51
C GLU A 71 5.93 8.01 3.02
N PHE A 72 4.77 8.08 3.68
CA PHE A 72 4.70 8.15 5.13
C PHE A 72 5.35 6.93 5.79
N LEU A 73 4.99 5.74 5.32
CA LEU A 73 5.53 4.49 5.88
C LEU A 73 7.03 4.36 5.64
N GLU A 74 7.51 4.75 4.47
CA GLU A 74 8.94 4.69 4.16
C GLU A 74 9.73 5.68 5.01
N ALA A 75 9.21 6.89 5.19
CA ALA A 75 9.85 7.89 6.04
C ALA A 75 9.94 7.42 7.50
N ALA A 76 8.87 6.81 8.01
CA ALA A 76 8.86 6.27 9.37
C ALA A 76 9.87 5.14 9.52
N ALA A 77 9.98 4.26 8.53
CA ALA A 77 10.96 3.18 8.55
C ALA A 77 12.39 3.71 8.53
N ASN A 78 12.66 4.76 7.74
CA ASN A 78 13.97 5.37 7.67
C ASN A 78 14.36 6.05 8.98
N GLU A 79 13.41 6.71 9.64
CA GLU A 79 13.65 7.31 10.95
C GLU A 79 14.03 6.25 11.99
N MET A 80 13.43 5.09 11.93
CA MET A 80 13.72 4.01 12.88
C MET A 80 15.10 3.38 12.67
N ARG A 81 15.73 3.62 11.53
CA ARG A 81 17.05 3.10 11.20
C ARG A 81 18.20 4.01 11.62
N ALA A 82 17.89 5.21 11.97
CA ALA A 82 18.91 6.21 12.32
C ALA A 82 19.60 5.94 13.66
#